data_ef4cfccada056d8bce3d02d5348771fa
#
_entry.id   ef4cfccada056d8bce3d02d5348771fa
#
_cell.length_a   1.000
_cell.length_b   1.000
_cell.length_c   1.000
_cell.angle_alpha   90.00
_cell.angle_beta   90.00
_cell.angle_gamma   90.00
#
_symmetry.space_group_name_H-M   'P 1'
#
loop_
_entity.id
_entity.type
_entity.pdbx_description
1 polymer ?
#
loop_
_entity_poly.entity_id
_entity_poly.type
_entity_poly.pdbx_seq_one_letter_code
_entity_poly.pdbx_strand_id
1 'polypeptide(L)'
;TLGTSEWMEIDQDRVNMFADATGDHQWIHVNKEMAEQSPFGTTIAHGFLTLSLLPMLMQETYTINKVAMGINYGCNKVRFINPVKVGSRVRGTSEVVSVEEAGGGIQLVVKATIEIEGEEKPACVAETVTRLFV
;
A
#
# COMPACT_ATOMS: atom_id res chain seq x y z
N THR A 1 -14.81 -3.91 -9.33
CA THR A 1 -14.39 -3.25 -8.09
C THR A 1 -14.98 -3.98 -6.89
N LEU A 2 -14.15 -4.32 -5.91
CA LEU A 2 -14.62 -5.00 -4.70
C LEU A 2 -15.03 -4.02 -3.60
N GLY A 3 -14.38 -2.88 -3.52
CA GLY A 3 -14.69 -1.90 -2.50
C GLY A 3 -13.61 -0.85 -2.34
N THR A 4 -13.86 0.10 -1.44
CA THR A 4 -12.98 1.21 -1.14
C THR A 4 -12.86 1.34 0.37
N SER A 5 -11.64 1.50 0.87
CA SER A 5 -11.41 1.66 2.30
C SER A 5 -11.73 3.09 2.77
N GLU A 6 -11.73 3.28 4.08
CA GLU A 6 -11.74 4.61 4.66
C GLU A 6 -10.40 5.33 4.40
N TRP A 7 -10.40 6.63 4.52
CA TRP A 7 -9.19 7.43 4.45
C TRP A 7 -8.37 7.22 5.73
N MET A 8 -7.04 7.14 5.59
CA MET A 8 -6.15 7.08 6.74
C MET A 8 -5.02 8.09 6.57
N GLU A 9 -4.65 8.76 7.65
CA GLU A 9 -3.56 9.72 7.63
C GLU A 9 -2.19 9.02 7.72
N ILE A 10 -1.25 9.49 6.94
CA ILE A 10 0.14 9.04 6.99
C ILE A 10 0.95 10.12 7.71
N ASP A 11 1.19 9.92 9.00
CA ASP A 11 1.93 10.86 9.82
C ASP A 11 3.43 10.55 9.88
N GLN A 12 4.18 11.49 10.42
CA GLN A 12 5.64 11.33 10.52
C GLN A 12 6.04 10.18 11.45
N ASP A 13 5.27 9.94 12.52
CA ASP A 13 5.56 8.84 13.44
C ASP A 13 5.50 7.49 12.75
N ARG A 14 4.51 7.29 11.88
CA ARG A 14 4.39 6.05 11.09
C ARG A 14 5.58 5.88 10.14
N VAL A 15 5.98 6.96 9.49
CA VAL A 15 7.14 6.94 8.59
C VAL A 15 8.42 6.64 9.36
N ASN A 16 8.59 7.24 10.53
CA ASN A 16 9.75 6.98 11.38
C ASN A 16 9.80 5.52 11.85
N MET A 17 8.65 4.94 12.23
CA MET A 17 8.57 3.54 12.61
C MET A 17 8.96 2.61 11.46
N PHE A 18 8.52 2.92 10.26
CA PHE A 18 8.89 2.13 9.09
C PHE A 18 10.39 2.23 8.81
N ALA A 19 10.95 3.43 8.91
CA ALA A 19 12.40 3.64 8.76
C ALA A 19 13.19 2.82 9.77
N ASP A 20 12.73 2.79 11.03
CA ASP A 20 13.37 2.01 12.09
C ASP A 20 13.26 0.51 11.82
N ALA A 21 12.08 0.06 11.38
CA ALA A 21 11.84 -1.37 11.14
C ALA A 21 12.65 -1.91 9.96
N THR A 22 12.91 -1.10 8.94
CA THR A 22 13.55 -1.53 7.69
C THR A 22 14.98 -1.07 7.53
N GLY A 23 15.42 -0.07 8.30
CA GLY A 23 16.75 0.50 8.17
C GLY A 23 16.87 1.59 7.11
N ASP A 24 15.77 1.97 6.46
CA ASP A 24 15.79 3.02 5.45
C ASP A 24 15.53 4.38 6.09
N HIS A 25 16.61 5.06 6.44
CA HIS A 25 16.58 6.38 7.09
C HIS A 25 17.02 7.49 6.14
N GLN A 26 16.73 7.35 4.84
CA GLN A 26 17.06 8.41 3.90
C GLN A 26 16.40 9.72 4.33
N TRP A 27 17.11 10.83 4.18
CA TRP A 27 16.67 12.14 4.71
C TRP A 27 15.31 12.61 4.17
N ILE A 28 14.94 12.20 2.95
CA ILE A 28 13.65 12.61 2.37
C ILE A 28 12.46 12.07 3.16
N HIS A 29 12.67 11.05 3.98
CA HIS A 29 11.61 10.45 4.81
C HIS A 29 11.65 10.95 6.25
N VAL A 30 12.84 11.19 6.80
CA VAL A 30 12.99 11.38 8.24
C VAL A 30 13.55 12.74 8.66
N ASN A 31 14.12 13.52 7.74
CA ASN A 31 14.69 14.81 8.07
C ASN A 31 13.82 15.94 7.50
N LYS A 32 12.95 16.47 8.34
CA LYS A 32 12.00 17.51 7.94
C LYS A 32 12.66 18.76 7.39
N GLU A 33 13.73 19.22 8.03
CA GLU A 33 14.43 20.44 7.62
C GLU A 33 15.03 20.34 6.22
N MET A 34 15.70 19.21 5.94
CA MET A 34 16.25 18.96 4.61
C MET A 34 15.15 18.75 3.57
N ALA A 35 14.09 18.05 3.95
CA ALA A 35 12.99 17.77 3.04
C ALA A 35 12.20 19.02 2.65
N GLU A 36 12.11 20.01 3.52
CA GLU A 36 11.46 21.28 3.21
C GLU A 36 12.15 22.02 2.06
N GLN A 37 13.44 21.79 1.87
CA GLN A 37 14.23 22.39 0.79
C GLN A 37 14.26 21.51 -0.46
N SER A 38 13.66 20.33 -0.41
CA SER A 38 13.57 19.43 -1.56
C SER A 38 12.41 19.83 -2.47
N PRO A 39 12.34 19.27 -3.70
CA PRO A 39 11.20 19.53 -4.58
C PRO A 39 9.85 19.13 -3.98
N PHE A 40 9.83 18.24 -2.97
CA PHE A 40 8.60 17.83 -2.30
C PHE A 40 8.09 18.85 -1.29
N GLY A 41 8.97 19.69 -0.74
CA GLY A 41 8.61 20.70 0.26
C GLY A 41 8.32 20.16 1.64
N THR A 42 8.35 18.86 1.84
CA THR A 42 8.12 18.16 3.11
C THR A 42 8.67 16.75 3.00
N THR A 43 8.69 16.04 4.14
CA THR A 43 9.03 14.62 4.12
C THR A 43 7.94 13.82 3.40
N ILE A 44 8.35 12.73 2.79
CA ILE A 44 7.44 11.82 2.07
C ILE A 44 7.55 10.41 2.64
N ALA A 45 6.48 9.66 2.55
CA ALA A 45 6.48 8.25 2.94
C ALA A 45 7.33 7.44 1.96
N HIS A 46 7.95 6.38 2.47
CA HIS A 46 8.63 5.41 1.61
C HIS A 46 7.60 4.78 0.67
N GLY A 47 7.98 4.54 -0.57
CA GLY A 47 7.13 3.77 -1.49
C GLY A 47 6.77 2.41 -0.89
N PHE A 48 7.76 1.74 -0.29
CA PHE A 48 7.52 0.44 0.36
C PHE A 48 6.62 0.52 1.58
N LEU A 49 6.60 1.63 2.31
CA LEU A 49 5.62 1.82 3.38
C LEU A 49 4.22 1.87 2.77
N THR A 50 4.03 2.66 1.74
CA THR A 50 2.74 2.79 1.06
C THR A 50 2.24 1.43 0.57
N LEU A 51 3.11 0.66 -0.08
CA LEU A 51 2.78 -0.70 -0.52
C LEU A 51 2.42 -1.60 0.67
N SER A 52 3.13 -1.48 1.77
CA SER A 52 2.93 -2.31 2.96
C SER A 52 1.60 -2.04 3.68
N LEU A 53 0.92 -0.95 3.36
CA LEU A 53 -0.40 -0.66 3.91
C LEU A 53 -1.52 -1.45 3.24
N LEU A 54 -1.24 -2.08 2.10
CA LEU A 54 -2.26 -2.81 1.33
C LEU A 54 -2.99 -3.88 2.14
N PRO A 55 -2.33 -4.74 2.94
CA PRO A 55 -3.08 -5.74 3.70
C PRO A 55 -4.14 -5.13 4.62
N MET A 56 -3.82 -4.03 5.30
CA MET A 56 -4.77 -3.35 6.17
C MET A 56 -5.90 -2.69 5.38
N LEU A 57 -5.56 -1.97 4.31
CA LEU A 57 -6.55 -1.28 3.49
C LEU A 57 -7.47 -2.26 2.77
N MET A 58 -6.94 -3.38 2.29
CA MET A 58 -7.72 -4.38 1.57
C MET A 58 -8.74 -5.09 2.48
N GLN A 59 -8.44 -5.24 3.78
CA GLN A 59 -9.40 -5.81 4.72
C GLN A 59 -10.70 -5.03 4.79
N GLU A 60 -10.67 -3.74 4.49
CA GLU A 60 -11.86 -2.89 4.46
C GLU A 60 -12.60 -2.94 3.12
N THR A 61 -11.98 -3.52 2.09
CA THR A 61 -12.56 -3.53 0.74
C THR A 61 -13.28 -4.84 0.43
N TYR A 62 -12.82 -5.96 0.99
CA TYR A 62 -13.43 -7.26 0.79
C TYR A 62 -13.06 -8.23 1.90
N THR A 63 -13.87 -9.27 2.02
CA THR A 63 -13.66 -10.38 2.95
C THR A 63 -13.69 -11.69 2.17
N ILE A 64 -12.82 -12.62 2.52
CA ILE A 64 -12.81 -13.95 1.94
C ILE A 64 -13.28 -14.94 2.98
N ASN A 65 -14.39 -15.63 2.70
CA ASN A 65 -14.98 -16.57 3.61
C ASN A 65 -14.39 -17.98 3.43
N LYS A 66 -14.45 -18.79 4.49
CA LYS A 66 -14.07 -20.22 4.48
C LYS A 66 -12.60 -20.47 4.08
N VAL A 67 -11.74 -19.55 4.42
CA VAL A 67 -10.30 -19.66 4.18
C VAL A 67 -9.60 -19.76 5.53
N ALA A 68 -8.78 -20.79 5.71
CA ALA A 68 -8.01 -20.96 6.93
C ALA A 68 -6.82 -20.00 6.98
N MET A 69 -6.22 -19.69 5.82
CA MET A 69 -5.01 -18.90 5.75
C MET A 69 -4.85 -18.25 4.38
N GLY A 70 -4.46 -17.00 4.38
CA GLY A 70 -4.04 -16.30 3.18
C GLY A 70 -2.58 -15.91 3.31
N ILE A 71 -1.78 -16.20 2.30
CA ILE A 71 -0.35 -15.90 2.30
C ILE A 71 -0.05 -14.91 1.18
N ASN A 72 0.67 -13.85 1.53
CA ASN A 72 1.18 -12.92 0.56
C ASN A 72 2.23 -13.63 -0.28
N TYR A 73 1.91 -13.89 -1.54
CA TYR A 73 2.78 -14.62 -2.45
C TYR A 73 3.71 -13.69 -3.24
N GLY A 74 3.27 -12.46 -3.48
CA GLY A 74 4.05 -11.47 -4.19
C GLY A 74 3.19 -10.46 -4.95
N CYS A 75 3.84 -9.81 -5.90
CA CYS A 75 3.19 -8.86 -6.78
C CYS A 75 3.65 -9.12 -8.22
N ASN A 76 2.70 -9.08 -9.17
CA ASN A 76 3.05 -9.18 -10.58
C ASN A 76 3.58 -7.85 -11.10
N LYS A 77 3.05 -6.75 -10.56
CA LYS A 77 3.37 -5.41 -11.02
C LYS A 77 3.19 -4.44 -9.86
N VAL A 78 4.12 -3.51 -9.69
CA VAL A 78 4.03 -2.43 -8.71
C VAL A 78 4.51 -1.15 -9.38
N ARG A 79 3.74 -0.08 -9.23
CA ARG A 79 4.13 1.26 -9.70
C ARG A 79 3.89 2.27 -8.59
N PHE A 80 4.92 3.03 -8.26
CA PHE A 80 4.82 4.17 -7.36
C PHE A 80 4.71 5.43 -8.23
N ILE A 81 3.52 5.96 -8.33
CA ILE A 81 3.19 7.00 -9.31
C ILE A 81 3.33 8.39 -8.75
N ASN A 82 2.93 8.59 -7.50
CA ASN A 82 2.88 9.90 -6.87
C ASN A 82 3.36 9.78 -5.41
N PRO A 83 4.32 10.62 -4.97
CA PRO A 83 4.81 10.53 -3.60
C PRO A 83 3.72 10.90 -2.59
N VAL A 84 3.70 10.20 -1.46
CA VAL A 84 2.79 10.49 -0.36
C VAL A 84 3.49 11.42 0.61
N LYS A 85 3.08 12.68 0.63
CA LYS A 85 3.62 13.64 1.59
C LYS A 85 3.09 13.33 2.98
N VAL A 86 3.95 13.48 3.99
CA VAL A 86 3.54 13.31 5.38
C VAL A 86 2.39 14.29 5.68
N GLY A 87 1.37 13.80 6.37
CA GLY A 87 0.14 14.55 6.63
C GLY A 87 -0.97 14.30 5.63
N SER A 88 -0.68 13.63 4.51
CA SER A 88 -1.70 13.27 3.52
C SER A 88 -2.55 12.10 4.02
N ARG A 89 -3.76 12.00 3.49
CA ARG A 89 -4.61 10.84 3.74
C ARG A 89 -4.69 9.98 2.49
N VAL A 90 -4.67 8.68 2.69
CA VAL A 90 -4.73 7.70 1.60
C VAL A 90 -5.86 6.72 1.83
N ARG A 91 -6.32 6.09 0.76
CA ARG A 91 -7.29 5.00 0.84
C ARG A 91 -7.01 3.99 -0.27
N GLY A 92 -7.48 2.76 -0.08
CA GLY A 92 -7.31 1.71 -1.06
C GLY A 92 -8.60 1.35 -1.74
N THR A 93 -8.52 1.03 -3.03
CA THR A 93 -9.59 0.39 -3.79
C THR A 93 -9.05 -0.89 -4.37
N SER A 94 -9.92 -1.88 -4.56
CA SER A 94 -9.51 -3.17 -5.07
C SER A 94 -10.42 -3.67 -6.18
N GLU A 95 -9.81 -4.42 -7.11
CA GLU A 95 -10.49 -5.01 -8.26
C GLU A 95 -9.88 -6.39 -8.52
N VAL A 96 -10.72 -7.40 -8.65
CA VAL A 96 -10.24 -8.76 -8.93
C VAL A 96 -9.73 -8.83 -10.37
N VAL A 97 -8.51 -9.34 -10.55
CA VAL A 97 -7.93 -9.59 -11.86
C VAL A 97 -8.14 -11.06 -12.25
N SER A 98 -7.82 -11.99 -11.35
CA SER A 98 -7.99 -13.42 -11.62
C SER A 98 -8.11 -14.24 -10.35
N VAL A 99 -8.77 -15.39 -10.49
CA VAL A 99 -8.89 -16.39 -9.43
C VAL A 99 -8.60 -17.75 -10.08
N GLU A 100 -7.57 -18.45 -9.65
CA GLU A 100 -7.12 -19.70 -10.25
C GLU A 100 -6.70 -20.70 -9.20
N GLU A 101 -6.82 -21.99 -9.50
CA GLU A 101 -6.25 -23.03 -8.65
C GLU A 101 -4.74 -23.07 -8.86
N ALA A 102 -3.97 -23.16 -7.77
CA ALA A 102 -2.51 -23.20 -7.84
C ALA A 102 -1.93 -23.73 -6.53
N GLY A 103 -0.94 -24.59 -6.63
CA GLY A 103 -0.15 -25.04 -5.48
C GLY A 103 -0.93 -25.64 -4.32
N GLY A 104 -2.02 -26.34 -4.58
CA GLY A 104 -2.85 -26.94 -3.53
C GLY A 104 -3.83 -25.95 -2.89
N GLY A 105 -3.95 -24.76 -3.43
CA GLY A 105 -4.86 -23.73 -2.96
C GLY A 105 -5.41 -22.92 -4.10
N ILE A 106 -5.80 -21.70 -3.81
CA ILE A 106 -6.34 -20.76 -4.81
C ILE A 106 -5.40 -19.55 -4.89
N GLN A 107 -5.07 -19.16 -6.09
CA GLN A 107 -4.32 -17.94 -6.31
C GLN A 107 -5.27 -16.81 -6.71
N LEU A 108 -5.28 -15.76 -5.88
CA LEU A 108 -6.08 -14.57 -6.11
C LEU A 108 -5.16 -13.43 -6.53
N VAL A 109 -5.44 -12.82 -7.68
CA VAL A 109 -4.74 -11.62 -8.12
C VAL A 109 -5.70 -10.44 -8.05
N VAL A 110 -5.30 -9.42 -7.31
CA VAL A 110 -6.11 -8.22 -7.09
C VAL A 110 -5.32 -7.00 -7.53
N LYS A 111 -5.95 -6.16 -8.34
CA LYS A 111 -5.40 -4.84 -8.63
C LYS A 111 -5.79 -3.91 -7.49
N ALA A 112 -4.82 -3.44 -6.76
CA ALA A 112 -5.01 -2.52 -5.65
C ALA A 112 -4.48 -1.14 -6.03
N THR A 113 -5.28 -0.12 -5.78
CA THR A 113 -4.91 1.26 -6.05
C THR A 113 -4.95 2.03 -4.73
N ILE A 114 -3.87 2.72 -4.40
CA ILE A 114 -3.83 3.61 -3.23
C ILE A 114 -3.95 5.03 -3.72
N GLU A 115 -5.05 5.69 -3.36
CA GLU A 115 -5.34 7.06 -3.72
C GLU A 115 -4.88 8.02 -2.64
N ILE A 116 -4.53 9.24 -3.04
CA ILE A 116 -4.18 10.33 -2.12
C ILE A 116 -5.29 11.36 -2.19
N GLU A 117 -5.83 11.74 -1.03
CA GLU A 117 -6.89 12.75 -0.97
C GLU A 117 -6.44 14.06 -1.60
N GLY A 118 -7.25 14.58 -2.52
CA GLY A 118 -6.95 15.83 -3.21
C GLY A 118 -6.05 15.71 -4.43
N GLU A 119 -5.57 14.51 -4.76
CA GLU A 119 -4.68 14.28 -5.89
C GLU A 119 -5.39 13.46 -6.97
N GLU A 120 -5.16 13.82 -8.24
CA GLU A 120 -5.71 13.05 -9.35
C GLU A 120 -4.96 11.73 -9.58
N LYS A 121 -3.63 11.76 -9.39
CA LYS A 121 -2.78 10.59 -9.59
C LYS A 121 -2.70 9.78 -8.31
N PRO A 122 -2.88 8.46 -8.38
CA PRO A 122 -2.74 7.61 -7.20
C PRO A 122 -1.28 7.52 -6.75
N ALA A 123 -1.08 7.18 -5.48
CA ALA A 123 0.25 6.96 -4.94
C ALA A 123 0.87 5.67 -5.48
N CYS A 124 0.07 4.61 -5.56
CA CYS A 124 0.55 3.28 -5.90
C CYS A 124 -0.53 2.49 -6.62
N VAL A 125 -0.12 1.73 -7.62
CA VAL A 125 -0.97 0.72 -8.25
C VAL A 125 -0.19 -0.58 -8.23
N ALA A 126 -0.77 -1.63 -7.65
CA ALA A 126 -0.11 -2.92 -7.52
C ALA A 126 -1.07 -4.06 -7.87
N GLU A 127 -0.55 -5.08 -8.56
CA GLU A 127 -1.26 -6.34 -8.72
C GLU A 127 -0.71 -7.30 -7.68
N THR A 128 -1.45 -7.47 -6.59
CA THR A 128 -1.03 -8.35 -5.50
C THR A 128 -1.44 -9.78 -5.78
N VAL A 129 -0.59 -10.72 -5.40
CA VAL A 129 -0.84 -12.15 -5.56
C VAL A 129 -0.91 -12.78 -4.18
N THR A 130 -2.05 -13.41 -3.88
CA THR A 130 -2.28 -14.07 -2.61
C THR A 130 -2.61 -15.53 -2.85
N ARG A 131 -2.03 -16.42 -2.05
CA ARG A 131 -2.39 -17.84 -2.04
C ARG A 131 -3.31 -18.09 -0.87
N LEU A 132 -4.45 -18.71 -1.16
CA LEU A 132 -5.51 -18.98 -0.17
C LEU A 132 -5.62 -20.50 0.05
N PHE A 133 -5.69 -20.89 1.31
CA PHE A 133 -5.78 -22.30 1.71
C PHE A 133 -7.00 -22.49 2.63
N VAL A 134 -7.72 -23.55 2.37
CA VAL A 134 -8.94 -23.88 3.14
C VAL A 134 -8.59 -24.61 4.43
#